data_de70d2db9ef937703b358d5369447cf6
#
_entry.id   de70d2db9ef937703b358d5369447cf6
#
_cell.length_a   1.000
_cell.length_b   1.000
_cell.length_c   1.000
_cell.angle_alpha   90.00
_cell.angle_beta   90.00
_cell.angle_gamma   90.00
#
_symmetry.space_group_name_H-M   'P 1'
#
loop_
_entity.id
_entity.type
_entity.pdbx_description
1 polymer ?
#
loop_
_entity_poly.entity_id
_entity_poly.type
_entity_poly.pdbx_seq_one_letter_code
_entity_poly.pdbx_strand_id
1 'polypeptide(L)'
;MSPLNLVVVSAGLSQPSSTRLLADRLAEATRQRLAEDRPVEVRVVELRDLAVDIAKNLVTGFPSAALREALEAVTEADGVIAVTPIFTASYSGLFKSFFDVIDNTALVGKPVLVAATGGTARHSLALDHALRPLFVYLRAIVVPTAVYAASEDWGTGGDARTDGLPTRIARASEELSDLILRRPAAPKQVEAVVPFEQQLAALRP
;
A
#
# COMPACT_ATOMS: atom_id res chain seq x y z
N MET A 1 5.11 -15.79 -18.97
CA MET A 1 4.20 -14.90 -18.22
C MET A 1 5.05 -13.87 -17.51
N SER A 2 4.70 -12.59 -17.57
CA SER A 2 5.40 -11.54 -16.81
C SER A 2 5.24 -11.77 -15.30
N PRO A 3 6.24 -11.42 -14.47
CA PRO A 3 6.12 -11.49 -13.02
C PRO A 3 4.97 -10.59 -12.53
N LEU A 4 4.41 -10.96 -11.37
CA LEU A 4 3.48 -10.11 -10.64
C LEU A 4 4.25 -9.06 -9.85
N ASN A 5 3.78 -7.82 -9.85
CA ASN A 5 4.38 -6.71 -9.13
C ASN A 5 3.64 -6.48 -7.82
N LEU A 6 4.24 -6.86 -6.70
CA LEU A 6 3.74 -6.59 -5.35
C LEU A 6 4.47 -5.39 -4.77
N VAL A 7 3.76 -4.29 -4.51
CA VAL A 7 4.37 -3.10 -3.92
C VAL A 7 3.96 -2.96 -2.47
N VAL A 8 4.95 -2.70 -1.62
CA VAL A 8 4.79 -2.50 -0.18
C VAL A 8 5.12 -1.07 0.17
N VAL A 9 4.14 -0.33 0.68
CA VAL A 9 4.32 1.04 1.17
C VAL A 9 4.45 1.02 2.68
N SER A 10 5.61 1.42 3.20
CA SER A 10 5.92 1.45 4.63
C SER A 10 6.13 2.89 5.11
N ALA A 11 5.33 3.31 6.08
CA ALA A 11 5.42 4.63 6.71
C ALA A 11 6.17 4.62 8.06
N GLY A 12 6.97 3.58 8.34
CA GLY A 12 7.80 3.52 9.53
C GLY A 12 8.87 4.62 9.55
N LEU A 13 9.05 5.30 10.69
CA LEU A 13 9.99 6.41 10.82
C LEU A 13 11.31 6.01 11.50
N SER A 14 11.27 5.05 12.43
CA SER A 14 12.43 4.62 13.21
C SER A 14 13.30 3.57 12.49
N GLN A 15 14.52 3.40 12.97
CA GLN A 15 15.43 2.32 12.63
C GLN A 15 16.00 1.71 13.93
N PRO A 16 15.66 0.45 14.25
CA PRO A 16 14.74 -0.46 13.54
C PRO A 16 13.28 0.01 13.61
N SER A 17 12.44 -0.47 12.67
CA SER A 17 11.02 -0.11 12.57
C SER A 17 10.14 -1.35 12.68
N SER A 18 9.25 -1.39 13.66
CA SER A 18 8.21 -2.43 13.77
C SER A 18 7.22 -2.39 12.59
N THR A 19 6.95 -1.19 12.06
CA THR A 19 6.12 -1.01 10.86
C THR A 19 6.76 -1.68 9.65
N ARG A 20 8.07 -1.50 9.45
CA ARG A 20 8.81 -2.17 8.37
C ARG A 20 8.85 -3.68 8.59
N LEU A 21 9.07 -4.15 9.82
CA LEU A 21 9.05 -5.58 10.13
C LEU A 21 7.69 -6.23 9.82
N LEU A 22 6.57 -5.54 10.13
CA LEU A 22 5.24 -6.01 9.74
C LEU A 22 5.08 -6.05 8.22
N ALA A 23 5.53 -5.00 7.54
CA ALA A 23 5.50 -4.91 6.09
C ALA A 23 6.27 -6.07 5.43
N ASP A 24 7.48 -6.38 5.92
CA ASP A 24 8.29 -7.47 5.40
C ASP A 24 7.64 -8.85 5.63
N ARG A 25 7.01 -9.08 6.80
CA ARG A 25 6.30 -10.33 7.08
C ARG A 25 5.07 -10.53 6.18
N LEU A 26 4.30 -9.47 5.96
CA LEU A 26 3.14 -9.48 5.05
C LEU A 26 3.59 -9.72 3.60
N ALA A 27 4.64 -9.02 3.18
CA ALA A 27 5.21 -9.16 1.85
C ALA A 27 5.68 -10.58 1.58
N GLU A 28 6.43 -11.17 2.51
CA GLU A 28 6.95 -12.52 2.35
C GLU A 28 5.85 -13.58 2.34
N ALA A 29 4.85 -13.48 3.22
CA ALA A 29 3.71 -14.39 3.23
C ALA A 29 2.90 -14.33 1.92
N THR A 30 2.65 -13.09 1.41
CA THR A 30 1.95 -12.89 0.13
C THR A 30 2.79 -13.39 -1.05
N ARG A 31 4.10 -13.11 -1.08
CA ARG A 31 5.02 -13.57 -2.11
C ARG A 31 5.06 -15.10 -2.21
N GLN A 32 5.17 -15.78 -1.06
CA GLN A 32 5.19 -17.25 -1.01
C GLN A 32 3.90 -17.83 -1.60
N ARG A 33 2.76 -17.27 -1.26
CA ARG A 33 1.46 -17.73 -1.77
C ARG A 33 1.31 -17.51 -3.27
N LEU A 34 1.66 -16.31 -3.76
CA LEU A 34 1.60 -16.01 -5.20
C LEU A 34 2.60 -16.79 -6.03
N ALA A 35 3.78 -17.13 -5.46
CA ALA A 35 4.84 -17.85 -6.15
C ALA A 35 4.47 -19.30 -6.50
N GLU A 36 3.42 -19.85 -5.90
CA GLU A 36 2.85 -21.14 -6.29
C GLU A 36 2.27 -21.11 -7.72
N ASP A 37 1.77 -19.95 -8.16
CA ASP A 37 1.12 -19.76 -9.46
C ASP A 37 1.99 -18.99 -10.46
N ARG A 38 2.69 -17.91 -10.00
CA ARG A 38 3.44 -16.99 -10.87
C ARG A 38 4.67 -16.40 -10.16
N PRO A 39 5.76 -16.10 -10.89
CA PRO A 39 6.86 -15.31 -10.35
C PRO A 39 6.39 -13.97 -9.81
N VAL A 40 6.96 -13.51 -8.69
CA VAL A 40 6.58 -12.28 -8.01
C VAL A 40 7.81 -11.41 -7.78
N GLU A 41 7.73 -10.15 -8.19
CA GLU A 41 8.67 -9.10 -7.83
C GLU A 41 8.09 -8.28 -6.69
N VAL A 42 8.84 -8.15 -5.60
CA VAL A 42 8.43 -7.35 -4.44
C VAL A 42 9.25 -6.08 -4.39
N ARG A 43 8.57 -4.94 -4.40
CA ARG A 43 9.20 -3.64 -4.23
C ARG A 43 8.72 -2.98 -2.95
N VAL A 44 9.66 -2.55 -2.10
CA VAL A 44 9.34 -1.80 -0.87
C VAL A 44 9.63 -0.32 -1.06
N VAL A 45 8.63 0.50 -0.78
CA VAL A 45 8.71 1.96 -0.77
C VAL A 45 8.70 2.45 0.68
N GLU A 46 9.85 2.94 1.16
CA GLU A 46 10.01 3.52 2.48
C GLU A 46 9.69 5.02 2.43
N LEU A 47 8.54 5.41 2.96
CA LEU A 47 8.07 6.80 2.85
C LEU A 47 8.97 7.80 3.59
N ARG A 48 9.67 7.38 4.64
CA ARG A 48 10.60 8.25 5.37
C ARG A 48 11.72 8.79 4.47
N ASP A 49 12.18 7.98 3.50
CA ASP A 49 13.24 8.36 2.58
C ASP A 49 12.75 9.37 1.53
N LEU A 50 11.43 9.43 1.33
CA LEU A 50 10.75 10.34 0.42
C LEU A 50 10.03 11.51 1.12
N ALA A 51 10.18 11.65 2.45
CA ALA A 51 9.39 12.61 3.24
C ALA A 51 9.53 14.06 2.74
N VAL A 52 10.75 14.49 2.42
CA VAL A 52 11.01 15.83 1.90
C VAL A 52 10.45 16.01 0.49
N ASP A 53 10.57 14.99 -0.35
CA ASP A 53 10.06 15.01 -1.72
C ASP A 53 8.53 15.04 -1.76
N ILE A 54 7.87 14.28 -0.88
CA ILE A 54 6.41 14.33 -0.70
C ILE A 54 5.98 15.74 -0.29
N ALA A 55 6.64 16.32 0.73
CA ALA A 55 6.31 17.68 1.19
C ALA A 55 6.50 18.74 0.09
N LYS A 56 7.57 18.64 -0.69
CA LYS A 56 7.81 19.53 -1.84
C LYS A 56 6.72 19.36 -2.90
N ASN A 57 6.35 18.12 -3.23
CA ASN A 57 5.34 17.84 -4.23
C ASN A 57 3.96 18.38 -3.83
N LEU A 58 3.57 18.29 -2.55
CA LEU A 58 2.33 18.87 -2.04
C LEU A 58 2.20 20.37 -2.31
N VAL A 59 3.33 21.10 -2.29
CA VAL A 59 3.37 22.56 -2.49
C VAL A 59 3.56 22.94 -3.96
N THR A 60 4.37 22.18 -4.70
CA THR A 60 4.78 22.53 -6.07
C THR A 60 3.98 21.84 -7.16
N GLY A 61 3.37 20.69 -6.86
CA GLY A 61 2.72 19.82 -7.84
C GLY A 61 3.70 18.99 -8.71
N PHE A 62 5.03 19.10 -8.47
CA PHE A 62 6.04 18.41 -9.27
C PHE A 62 6.82 17.39 -8.42
N PRO A 63 6.66 16.08 -8.69
CA PRO A 63 7.42 15.06 -7.98
C PRO A 63 8.89 15.03 -8.42
N SER A 64 9.79 14.78 -7.46
CA SER A 64 11.18 14.39 -7.76
C SER A 64 11.22 13.08 -8.55
N ALA A 65 12.36 12.74 -9.15
CA ALA A 65 12.52 11.47 -9.85
C ALA A 65 12.25 10.28 -8.93
N ALA A 66 12.76 10.30 -7.69
CA ALA A 66 12.55 9.23 -6.71
C ALA A 66 11.08 9.09 -6.29
N LEU A 67 10.39 10.20 -6.03
CA LEU A 67 8.96 10.17 -5.69
C LEU A 67 8.11 9.70 -6.87
N ARG A 68 8.40 10.16 -8.09
CA ARG A 68 7.71 9.72 -9.31
C ARG A 68 7.82 8.22 -9.50
N GLU A 69 9.02 7.67 -9.38
CA GLU A 69 9.26 6.23 -9.49
C GLU A 69 8.47 5.43 -8.44
N ALA A 70 8.35 5.97 -7.22
CA ALA A 70 7.53 5.34 -6.17
C ALA A 70 6.03 5.40 -6.48
N LEU A 71 5.52 6.52 -6.99
CA LEU A 71 4.14 6.69 -7.39
C LEU A 71 3.78 5.77 -8.58
N GLU A 72 4.66 5.70 -9.59
CA GLU A 72 4.52 4.81 -10.74
C GLU A 72 4.50 3.34 -10.30
N ALA A 73 5.41 2.93 -9.40
CA ALA A 73 5.42 1.58 -8.87
C ALA A 73 4.09 1.20 -8.21
N VAL A 74 3.53 2.07 -7.37
CA VAL A 74 2.22 1.84 -6.74
C VAL A 74 1.09 1.81 -7.77
N THR A 75 1.16 2.67 -8.78
CA THR A 75 0.15 2.74 -9.85
C THR A 75 0.16 1.50 -10.74
N GLU A 76 1.33 0.94 -11.02
CA GLU A 76 1.48 -0.23 -11.90
C GLU A 76 1.41 -1.57 -11.16
N ALA A 77 1.39 -1.57 -9.82
CA ALA A 77 1.33 -2.79 -9.03
C ALA A 77 0.09 -3.64 -9.31
N ASP A 78 0.25 -4.96 -9.28
CA ASP A 78 -0.86 -5.92 -9.30
C ASP A 78 -1.58 -5.96 -7.95
N GLY A 79 -0.87 -5.68 -6.85
CA GLY A 79 -1.39 -5.52 -5.50
C GLY A 79 -0.51 -4.66 -4.62
N VAL A 80 -1.11 -4.07 -3.59
CA VAL A 80 -0.42 -3.16 -2.67
C VAL A 80 -0.60 -3.61 -1.22
N ILE A 81 0.47 -3.61 -0.46
CA ILE A 81 0.45 -3.73 1.00
C ILE A 81 0.79 -2.35 1.58
N ALA A 82 -0.14 -1.76 2.33
CA ALA A 82 0.01 -0.42 2.87
C ALA A 82 0.09 -0.47 4.40
N VAL A 83 1.26 -0.12 4.97
CA VAL A 83 1.56 -0.27 6.40
C VAL A 83 1.96 1.07 7.01
N THR A 84 1.29 1.45 8.10
CA THR A 84 1.53 2.71 8.80
C THR A 84 1.66 2.51 10.31
N PRO A 85 2.48 3.28 11.02
CA PRO A 85 2.35 3.39 12.47
C PRO A 85 1.10 4.21 12.81
N ILE A 86 0.50 3.93 13.98
CA ILE A 86 -0.56 4.78 14.52
C ILE A 86 0.06 5.87 15.38
N PHE A 87 -0.14 7.11 14.96
CA PHE A 87 0.24 8.31 15.71
C PHE A 87 -1.01 9.15 15.97
N THR A 88 -1.17 9.61 17.21
CA THR A 88 -2.31 10.48 17.59
C THR A 88 -3.65 9.89 17.11
N ALA A 89 -3.87 8.60 17.45
CA ALA A 89 -5.10 7.82 17.18
C ALA A 89 -5.42 7.52 15.70
N SER A 90 -4.54 7.84 14.75
CA SER A 90 -4.77 7.59 13.32
C SER A 90 -3.47 7.17 12.61
N TYR A 91 -3.53 6.92 11.30
CA TYR A 91 -2.35 6.69 10.47
C TYR A 91 -1.40 7.89 10.53
N SER A 92 -0.12 7.67 10.25
CA SER A 92 0.87 8.77 10.27
C SER A 92 0.57 9.84 9.22
N GLY A 93 0.92 11.10 9.53
CA GLY A 93 0.77 12.20 8.56
C GLY A 93 1.55 11.96 7.27
N LEU A 94 2.74 11.35 7.35
CA LEU A 94 3.55 11.01 6.19
C LEU A 94 2.84 9.98 5.28
N PHE A 95 2.17 8.98 5.87
CA PHE A 95 1.35 8.03 5.14
C PHE A 95 0.23 8.73 4.36
N LYS A 96 -0.52 9.61 5.02
CA LYS A 96 -1.58 10.38 4.38
C LYS A 96 -1.04 11.24 3.25
N SER A 97 0.04 11.97 3.51
CA SER A 97 0.68 12.87 2.53
C SER A 97 1.11 12.15 1.25
N PHE A 98 1.60 10.90 1.36
CA PHE A 98 1.93 10.10 0.18
C PHE A 98 0.69 9.76 -0.67
N PHE A 99 -0.41 9.35 -0.01
CA PHE A 99 -1.64 9.04 -0.74
C PHE A 99 -2.41 10.29 -1.20
N ASP A 100 -2.07 11.48 -0.69
CA ASP A 100 -2.61 12.75 -1.18
C ASP A 100 -1.96 13.23 -2.48
N VAL A 101 -0.75 12.76 -2.77
CA VAL A 101 -0.04 13.13 -4.01
C VAL A 101 -0.17 12.07 -5.12
N ILE A 102 -0.81 10.94 -4.84
CA ILE A 102 -1.12 9.92 -5.85
C ILE A 102 -2.35 10.35 -6.67
N ASP A 103 -2.37 10.02 -7.95
CA ASP A 103 -3.56 10.23 -8.77
C ASP A 103 -4.76 9.45 -8.17
N ASN A 104 -5.91 10.09 -8.06
CA ASN A 104 -7.10 9.52 -7.42
C ASN A 104 -7.70 8.32 -8.18
N THR A 105 -7.26 8.07 -9.40
CA THR A 105 -7.65 6.92 -10.23
C THR A 105 -6.64 5.78 -10.20
N ALA A 106 -5.42 6.00 -9.65
CA ALA A 106 -4.32 5.05 -9.68
C ALA A 106 -4.61 3.72 -8.97
N LEU A 107 -5.49 3.74 -7.98
CA LEU A 107 -5.85 2.56 -7.19
C LEU A 107 -7.21 1.96 -7.54
N VAL A 108 -7.88 2.43 -8.58
CA VAL A 108 -9.21 1.92 -8.98
C VAL A 108 -9.13 0.40 -9.24
N GLY A 109 -9.93 -0.35 -8.47
CA GLY A 109 -10.00 -1.82 -8.57
C GLY A 109 -8.71 -2.55 -8.20
N LYS A 110 -7.73 -1.88 -7.58
CA LYS A 110 -6.47 -2.49 -7.15
C LYS A 110 -6.65 -3.21 -5.81
N PRO A 111 -6.22 -4.50 -5.69
CA PRO A 111 -6.19 -5.20 -4.42
C PRO A 111 -5.24 -4.50 -3.43
N VAL A 112 -5.73 -4.20 -2.22
CA VAL A 112 -4.94 -3.55 -1.18
C VAL A 112 -5.13 -4.25 0.16
N LEU A 113 -4.02 -4.61 0.80
CA LEU A 113 -3.97 -5.04 2.18
C LEU A 113 -3.53 -3.86 3.04
N VAL A 114 -4.34 -3.50 4.03
CA VAL A 114 -4.02 -2.43 4.98
C VAL A 114 -3.55 -3.01 6.31
N ALA A 115 -2.48 -2.43 6.86
CA ALA A 115 -1.95 -2.85 8.14
C ALA A 115 -1.42 -1.66 8.96
N ALA A 116 -1.39 -1.83 10.28
CA ALA A 116 -0.86 -0.82 11.16
C ALA A 116 -0.09 -1.41 12.35
N THR A 117 0.83 -0.62 12.88
CA THR A 117 1.52 -0.90 14.14
C THR A 117 1.21 0.16 15.18
N GLY A 118 1.17 -0.23 16.44
CA GLY A 118 1.01 0.71 17.55
C GLY A 118 1.50 0.14 18.87
N GLY A 119 1.60 0.99 19.87
CA GLY A 119 2.07 0.58 21.21
C GLY A 119 1.10 -0.32 21.95
N THR A 120 -0.19 -0.32 21.60
CA THR A 120 -1.26 -1.08 22.29
C THR A 120 -2.36 -1.47 21.31
N ALA A 121 -3.06 -2.56 21.57
CA ALA A 121 -4.20 -3.03 20.76
C ALA A 121 -5.41 -2.06 20.77
N ARG A 122 -5.45 -1.08 21.69
CA ARG A 122 -6.55 -0.11 21.81
C ARG A 122 -6.80 0.73 20.55
N HIS A 123 -5.79 0.87 19.69
CA HIS A 123 -5.89 1.66 18.46
C HIS A 123 -6.19 0.80 17.22
N SER A 124 -6.49 -0.49 17.38
CA SER A 124 -6.74 -1.40 16.24
C SER A 124 -7.89 -0.94 15.34
N LEU A 125 -8.91 -0.29 15.90
CA LEU A 125 -10.05 0.25 15.15
C LEU A 125 -9.65 1.34 14.14
N ALA A 126 -8.44 1.92 14.22
CA ALA A 126 -7.94 2.83 13.20
C ALA A 126 -7.85 2.16 11.81
N LEU A 127 -7.70 0.84 11.74
CA LEU A 127 -7.76 0.09 10.49
C LEU A 127 -9.10 0.27 9.79
N ASP A 128 -10.21 0.10 10.51
CA ASP A 128 -11.56 0.13 9.91
C ASP A 128 -12.11 1.55 9.79
N HIS A 129 -11.77 2.45 10.73
CA HIS A 129 -12.34 3.80 10.77
C HIS A 129 -11.47 4.88 10.12
N ALA A 130 -10.20 4.60 9.82
CA ALA A 130 -9.31 5.56 9.18
C ALA A 130 -8.68 5.00 7.89
N LEU A 131 -7.99 3.84 7.95
CA LEU A 131 -7.28 3.32 6.78
C LEU A 131 -8.25 2.82 5.69
N ARG A 132 -9.20 1.97 6.06
CA ARG A 132 -10.15 1.40 5.10
C ARG A 132 -10.94 2.49 4.35
N PRO A 133 -11.50 3.53 4.99
CA PRO A 133 -12.16 4.63 4.28
C PRO A 133 -11.27 5.36 3.28
N LEU A 134 -9.98 5.55 3.60
CA LEU A 134 -9.02 6.17 2.69
C LEU A 134 -8.91 5.39 1.38
N PHE A 135 -8.71 4.07 1.45
CA PHE A 135 -8.57 3.22 0.26
C PHE A 135 -9.89 2.99 -0.47
N VAL A 136 -11.01 2.98 0.24
CA VAL A 136 -12.35 2.96 -0.38
C VAL A 136 -12.60 4.25 -1.17
N TYR A 137 -12.21 5.41 -0.64
CA TYR A 137 -12.26 6.69 -1.38
C TYR A 137 -11.44 6.62 -2.67
N LEU A 138 -10.25 6.02 -2.62
CA LEU A 138 -9.39 5.78 -3.79
C LEU A 138 -9.88 4.63 -4.68
N ARG A 139 -11.06 4.06 -4.40
CA ARG A 139 -11.72 2.97 -5.15
C ARG A 139 -10.88 1.69 -5.25
N ALA A 140 -10.00 1.45 -4.27
CA ALA A 140 -9.26 0.20 -4.14
C ALA A 140 -10.18 -0.93 -3.61
N ILE A 141 -9.81 -2.18 -3.91
CA ILE A 141 -10.44 -3.37 -3.32
C ILE A 141 -9.63 -3.74 -2.07
N VAL A 142 -10.09 -3.29 -0.91
CA VAL A 142 -9.42 -3.59 0.37
C VAL A 142 -9.82 -4.99 0.84
N VAL A 143 -8.81 -5.84 1.13
CA VAL A 143 -9.05 -7.19 1.65
C VAL A 143 -9.84 -7.14 2.97
N PRO A 144 -10.68 -8.15 3.27
CA PRO A 144 -11.48 -8.20 4.50
C PRO A 144 -10.63 -8.13 5.76
N THR A 145 -9.53 -8.91 5.82
CA THR A 145 -8.65 -8.97 6.99
C THR A 145 -7.61 -7.85 6.94
N ALA A 146 -7.77 -6.83 7.79
CA ALA A 146 -6.72 -5.85 8.07
C ALA A 146 -5.84 -6.36 9.23
N VAL A 147 -4.54 -6.02 9.23
CA VAL A 147 -3.59 -6.54 10.23
C VAL A 147 -3.09 -5.42 11.13
N TYR A 148 -3.39 -5.53 12.42
CA TYR A 148 -2.80 -4.67 13.45
C TYR A 148 -1.75 -5.43 14.24
N ALA A 149 -0.57 -4.82 14.47
CA ALA A 149 0.44 -5.37 15.35
C ALA A 149 0.74 -4.38 16.48
N ALA A 150 0.35 -4.76 17.69
CA ALA A 150 0.68 -4.07 18.93
C ALA A 150 2.04 -4.53 19.46
N SER A 151 2.59 -3.83 20.45
CA SER A 151 3.89 -4.21 21.06
C SER A 151 3.87 -5.62 21.64
N GLU A 152 2.76 -6.05 22.23
CA GLU A 152 2.55 -7.39 22.77
C GLU A 152 2.56 -8.50 21.72
N ASP A 153 2.20 -8.20 20.48
CA ASP A 153 2.17 -9.20 19.38
C ASP A 153 3.57 -9.66 18.93
N TRP A 154 4.62 -8.97 19.33
CA TRP A 154 6.01 -9.28 18.93
C TRP A 154 6.71 -10.25 19.87
N GLY A 155 6.11 -10.53 21.04
CA GLY A 155 6.63 -11.48 22.03
C GLY A 155 6.14 -12.91 21.78
N THR A 156 6.75 -13.87 22.49
CA THR A 156 6.37 -15.30 22.48
C THR A 156 5.07 -15.61 23.24
N GLY A 157 4.41 -14.59 23.79
CA GLY A 157 3.25 -14.70 24.69
C GLY A 157 1.95 -14.16 24.10
N GLY A 158 1.65 -14.42 22.82
CA GLY A 158 0.34 -14.08 22.26
C GLY A 158 -0.81 -14.68 23.09
N ASP A 159 -1.86 -13.89 23.36
CA ASP A 159 -3.04 -14.35 24.10
C ASP A 159 -3.64 -15.55 23.35
N ALA A 160 -3.74 -16.68 24.04
CA ALA A 160 -4.31 -17.94 23.52
C ALA A 160 -5.79 -17.80 23.10
N ARG A 161 -6.43 -16.67 23.38
CA ARG A 161 -7.84 -16.36 23.06
C ARG A 161 -8.03 -15.57 21.77
N THR A 162 -6.98 -15.01 21.20
CA THR A 162 -7.06 -14.25 19.93
C THR A 162 -6.15 -14.90 18.88
N ASP A 163 -6.57 -14.82 17.62
CA ASP A 163 -5.71 -15.22 16.49
C ASP A 163 -4.36 -14.49 16.59
N GLY A 164 -3.26 -15.22 16.80
CA GLY A 164 -1.92 -14.64 16.89
C GLY A 164 -1.56 -13.86 15.62
N LEU A 165 -0.61 -12.95 15.72
CA LEU A 165 -0.16 -12.14 14.58
C LEU A 165 0.20 -12.99 13.34
N PRO A 166 0.88 -14.16 13.46
CA PRO A 166 1.15 -15.01 12.30
C PRO A 166 -0.11 -15.49 11.57
N THR A 167 -1.16 -15.89 12.31
CA THR A 167 -2.43 -16.35 11.73
C THR A 167 -3.15 -15.21 10.98
N ARG A 168 -3.16 -14.00 11.57
CA ARG A 168 -3.73 -12.80 10.92
C ARG A 168 -2.98 -12.42 9.65
N ILE A 169 -1.65 -12.51 9.66
CA ILE A 169 -0.79 -12.29 8.49
C ILE A 169 -1.12 -13.32 7.41
N ALA A 170 -1.15 -14.61 7.74
CA ALA A 170 -1.43 -15.67 6.78
C ALA A 170 -2.79 -15.46 6.09
N ARG A 171 -3.85 -15.21 6.87
CA ARG A 171 -5.21 -14.96 6.34
C ARG A 171 -5.25 -13.76 5.41
N ALA A 172 -4.69 -12.62 5.84
CA ALA A 172 -4.69 -11.39 5.03
C ALA A 172 -3.90 -11.54 3.74
N SER A 173 -2.77 -12.28 3.79
CA SER A 173 -1.93 -12.56 2.63
C SER A 173 -2.62 -13.51 1.64
N GLU A 174 -3.37 -14.50 2.13
CA GLU A 174 -4.19 -15.38 1.30
C GLU A 174 -5.29 -14.59 0.57
N GLU A 175 -6.05 -13.76 1.29
CA GLU A 175 -7.09 -12.90 0.73
C GLU A 175 -6.53 -11.96 -0.36
N LEU A 176 -5.35 -11.35 -0.11
CA LEU A 176 -4.70 -10.49 -1.08
C LEU A 176 -4.26 -11.26 -2.33
N SER A 177 -3.64 -12.42 -2.13
CA SER A 177 -3.17 -13.28 -3.23
C SER A 177 -4.32 -13.73 -4.12
N ASP A 178 -5.43 -14.15 -3.52
CA ASP A 178 -6.64 -14.55 -4.23
C ASP A 178 -7.20 -13.43 -5.11
N LEU A 179 -7.22 -12.19 -4.59
CA LEU A 179 -7.68 -11.04 -5.36
C LEU A 179 -6.74 -10.70 -6.52
N ILE A 180 -5.42 -10.78 -6.30
CA ILE A 180 -4.42 -10.52 -7.33
C ILE A 180 -4.55 -11.55 -8.47
N LEU A 181 -4.65 -12.84 -8.13
CA LEU A 181 -4.71 -13.93 -9.13
C LEU A 181 -6.01 -13.91 -9.95
N ARG A 182 -7.12 -13.48 -9.34
CA ARG A 182 -8.43 -13.38 -10.02
C ARG A 182 -8.58 -12.10 -10.85
N ARG A 183 -7.71 -11.11 -10.66
CA ARG A 183 -7.81 -9.86 -11.42
C ARG A 183 -7.39 -10.07 -12.86
N PRO A 184 -8.23 -9.70 -13.85
CA PRO A 184 -7.77 -9.61 -15.24
C PRO A 184 -6.56 -8.68 -15.31
N ALA A 185 -5.53 -9.05 -16.08
CA ALA A 185 -4.40 -8.17 -16.31
C ALA A 185 -4.93 -6.79 -16.73
N ALA A 186 -4.57 -5.74 -15.97
CA ALA A 186 -4.97 -4.40 -16.34
C ALA A 186 -4.46 -4.11 -17.74
N PRO A 187 -5.31 -3.64 -18.67
CA PRO A 187 -4.81 -3.20 -19.96
C PRO A 187 -3.78 -2.11 -19.67
N LYS A 188 -2.56 -2.25 -20.17
CA LYS A 188 -1.58 -1.17 -20.15
C LYS A 188 -2.26 0.02 -20.81
N GLN A 189 -2.60 1.04 -20.04
CA GLN A 189 -3.04 2.30 -20.59
C GLN A 189 -1.84 2.87 -21.36
N VAL A 190 -1.81 2.62 -22.65
CA VAL A 190 -1.00 3.41 -23.56
C VAL A 190 -1.73 4.75 -23.61
N GLU A 191 -1.30 5.72 -22.83
CA GLU A 191 -1.71 7.10 -23.06
C GLU A 191 -1.37 7.42 -24.51
N ALA A 192 -2.38 7.46 -25.35
CA ALA A 192 -2.21 7.99 -26.70
C ALA A 192 -1.89 9.48 -26.49
N VAL A 193 -0.61 9.82 -26.56
CA VAL A 193 -0.17 11.21 -26.55
C VAL A 193 -0.81 11.88 -27.76
N VAL A 194 -1.95 12.57 -27.51
CA VAL A 194 -2.57 13.39 -28.55
C VAL A 194 -1.63 14.56 -28.81
N PRO A 195 -1.08 14.69 -30.03
CA PRO A 195 -0.17 15.78 -30.35
C PRO A 195 -0.81 17.14 -30.00
N PHE A 196 -0.02 18.03 -29.41
CA PHE A 196 -0.48 19.36 -28.97
C PHE A 196 -1.25 20.12 -30.06
N GLU A 197 -0.86 19.96 -31.33
CA GLU A 197 -1.54 20.54 -32.49
C GLU A 197 -2.97 20.05 -32.66
N GLN A 198 -3.26 18.77 -32.35
CA GLN A 198 -4.61 18.22 -32.38
C GLN A 198 -5.46 18.71 -31.20
N GLN A 199 -4.86 18.91 -30.03
CA GLN A 199 -5.54 19.50 -28.87
C GLN A 199 -5.89 20.95 -29.13
N LEU A 200 -4.99 21.72 -29.75
CA LEU A 200 -5.24 23.10 -30.18
C LEU A 200 -6.34 23.20 -31.25
N ALA A 201 -6.39 22.28 -32.18
CA ALA A 201 -7.42 22.25 -33.22
C ALA A 201 -8.83 21.99 -32.67
N ALA A 202 -8.93 21.17 -31.61
CA ALA A 202 -10.18 20.88 -30.91
C ALA A 202 -10.72 22.06 -30.07
N LEU A 203 -9.90 23.08 -29.79
CA LEU A 203 -10.26 24.29 -29.05
C LEU A 203 -10.65 25.48 -29.94
N ARG A 204 -10.57 25.33 -31.27
CA ARG A 204 -11.02 26.38 -32.21
C ARG A 204 -12.53 26.25 -32.41
N PRO A 205 -13.31 27.31 -32.16
CA PRO A 205 -14.76 27.33 -32.36
C PRO A 205 -15.12 27.16 -33.84
#